data_1d4cfb935d043f522ad4f1e264457f0e
#
_entry.id   1d4cfb935d043f522ad4f1e264457f0e
#
_cell.length_a   1.000
_cell.length_b   1.000
_cell.length_c   1.000
_cell.angle_alpha   90.00
_cell.angle_beta   90.00
_cell.angle_gamma   90.00
#
_symmetry.space_group_name_H-M   'P 1'
#
loop_
_entity.id
_entity.type
_entity.pdbx_description
1 polymer ?
#
loop_
_entity_poly.entity_id
_entity_poly.type
_entity_poly.pdbx_seq_one_letter_code
_entity_poly.pdbx_strand_id
1 'polypeptide(L)'
;MNTLKTFVDRRTFLEGAGGVAAAAICGRSFAIARHHDDALLDDLSRRCFQYFWDATDPETGICKDLIHGDSADNAKKGDEARGSTGVTGFALTALCIGAERKWVAREQAKNRVRRALRSYTSGKVFAMNGWFYHFIDVHTGQRWKNAEVSTSDCIWLLAAALTCRQYFHEDHEIRDLATLLYSRYDFLWMTNGNGKLLSHGWRPEGFITFRYDKYCQLAAMYLLGIGSPTHALPPDAWYAWERDPNSYANYHYIGTSLLWTYQYPFAWFDFRGRRENRGGRVDWWANCHTATRAHREWCYTGLAKEFPDYTPTIWGITSSSGPRGYTSWGGPPTHSKVDGTIVPCAAGGSLMITPDICIPAMHGMKDQYGDKIWGKYGFADAFNPLTGWLSTDTLGLDVGMTLLSAENLRSGSVWKWFMANPEPQKAMHLAGIDKV
;
A
#
# COMPACT_ATOMS: atom_id res chain seq x y z
N MET A 1 43.14 -61.10 21.91
CA MET A 1 42.72 -60.83 20.52
C MET A 1 41.24 -61.09 20.47
N ASN A 2 40.43 -60.07 20.68
CA ASN A 2 38.98 -60.13 20.60
C ASN A 2 38.51 -59.16 19.50
N THR A 3 38.04 -59.73 18.42
CA THR A 3 37.39 -59.03 17.30
C THR A 3 35.92 -58.84 17.62
N LEU A 4 35.48 -57.54 17.90
CA LEU A 4 34.11 -57.16 17.99
C LEU A 4 33.57 -57.01 16.56
N LYS A 5 32.64 -57.87 16.17
CA LYS A 5 31.79 -57.69 14.99
C LYS A 5 30.60 -56.81 15.40
N THR A 6 30.57 -55.57 14.93
CA THR A 6 29.39 -54.69 15.02
C THR A 6 28.33 -55.15 14.01
N PHE A 7 27.23 -55.71 14.52
CA PHE A 7 26.01 -55.92 13.74
C PHE A 7 25.26 -54.60 13.65
N VAL A 8 25.12 -54.04 12.43
CA VAL A 8 24.21 -52.92 12.15
C VAL A 8 22.81 -53.50 12.01
N ASP A 9 21.92 -53.14 12.90
CA ASP A 9 20.53 -53.60 12.93
C ASP A 9 19.79 -53.09 11.70
N ARG A 10 19.04 -53.95 11.02
CA ARG A 10 18.20 -53.64 9.86
C ARG A 10 17.14 -52.57 10.13
N ARG A 11 16.72 -52.39 11.39
CA ARG A 11 15.76 -51.38 11.80
C ARG A 11 16.33 -49.94 11.66
N THR A 12 17.57 -49.71 12.07
CA THR A 12 18.25 -48.42 11.99
C THR A 12 18.47 -47.98 10.54
N PHE A 13 18.63 -48.92 9.61
CA PHE A 13 18.76 -48.60 8.19
C PHE A 13 17.43 -48.20 7.55
N LEU A 14 16.31 -48.78 7.98
CA LEU A 14 14.98 -48.44 7.46
C LEU A 14 14.49 -47.10 8.01
N GLU A 15 14.79 -46.76 9.26
CA GLU A 15 14.46 -45.45 9.84
C GLU A 15 15.28 -44.32 9.22
N GLY A 16 16.54 -44.51 8.88
CA GLY A 16 17.38 -43.55 8.18
C GLY A 16 16.92 -43.29 6.72
N ALA A 17 16.53 -44.36 6.01
CA ALA A 17 16.05 -44.25 4.62
C ALA A 17 14.67 -43.59 4.54
N GLY A 18 13.78 -43.86 5.51
CA GLY A 18 12.47 -43.24 5.61
C GLY A 18 12.55 -41.72 5.91
N GLY A 19 13.46 -41.31 6.80
CA GLY A 19 13.70 -39.93 7.16
C GLY A 19 14.24 -39.09 6.00
N VAL A 20 15.18 -39.63 5.22
CA VAL A 20 15.74 -38.95 4.04
C VAL A 20 14.71 -38.84 2.91
N ALA A 21 13.89 -39.86 2.69
CA ALA A 21 12.81 -39.80 1.69
C ALA A 21 11.71 -38.81 2.07
N ALA A 22 11.31 -38.77 3.34
CA ALA A 22 10.32 -37.82 3.85
C ALA A 22 10.83 -36.37 3.77
N ALA A 23 12.07 -36.11 4.12
CA ALA A 23 12.70 -34.79 4.00
C ALA A 23 12.83 -34.34 2.53
N ALA A 24 13.17 -35.26 1.62
CA ALA A 24 13.26 -34.95 0.19
C ALA A 24 11.90 -34.68 -0.46
N ILE A 25 10.85 -35.41 -0.05
CA ILE A 25 9.47 -35.18 -0.51
C ILE A 25 8.93 -33.85 0.05
N CYS A 26 9.17 -33.57 1.33
CA CYS A 26 8.77 -32.32 1.97
C CYS A 26 9.51 -31.13 1.34
N GLY A 27 10.83 -31.25 1.11
CA GLY A 27 11.62 -30.21 0.44
C GLY A 27 11.20 -29.94 -1.00
N ARG A 28 10.81 -30.97 -1.77
CA ARG A 28 10.25 -30.81 -3.12
C ARG A 28 8.87 -30.13 -3.09
N SER A 29 8.00 -30.50 -2.17
CA SER A 29 6.68 -29.88 -2.03
C SER A 29 6.78 -28.41 -1.65
N PHE A 30 7.68 -28.04 -0.74
CA PHE A 30 7.97 -26.65 -0.38
C PHE A 30 8.53 -25.85 -1.57
N ALA A 31 9.42 -26.42 -2.36
CA ALA A 31 10.01 -25.77 -3.53
C ALA A 31 8.97 -25.52 -4.62
N ILE A 32 8.06 -26.49 -4.86
CA ILE A 32 6.97 -26.36 -5.85
C ILE A 32 5.96 -25.31 -5.40
N ALA A 33 5.54 -25.32 -4.12
CA ALA A 33 4.63 -24.32 -3.57
C ALA A 33 5.24 -22.91 -3.68
N ARG A 34 6.48 -22.73 -3.29
CA ARG A 34 7.19 -21.44 -3.38
C ARG A 34 7.30 -20.93 -4.81
N HIS A 35 7.57 -21.82 -5.77
CA HIS A 35 7.62 -21.44 -7.20
C HIS A 35 6.24 -21.03 -7.74
N HIS A 36 5.17 -21.70 -7.30
CA HIS A 36 3.79 -21.35 -7.69
C HIS A 36 3.38 -19.99 -7.11
N ASP A 37 3.72 -19.72 -5.85
CA ASP A 37 3.49 -18.42 -5.22
C ASP A 37 4.27 -17.30 -5.92
N ASP A 38 5.54 -17.53 -6.24
CA ASP A 38 6.37 -16.56 -6.97
C ASP A 38 5.80 -16.26 -8.36
N ALA A 39 5.26 -17.24 -9.08
CA ALA A 39 4.66 -17.04 -10.40
C ALA A 39 3.36 -16.21 -10.33
N LEU A 40 2.50 -16.47 -9.35
CA LEU A 40 1.29 -15.67 -9.13
C LEU A 40 1.64 -14.22 -8.78
N LEU A 41 2.57 -14.03 -7.84
CA LEU A 41 2.98 -12.70 -7.41
C LEU A 41 3.69 -11.92 -8.54
N ASP A 42 4.41 -12.60 -9.43
CA ASP A 42 5.05 -11.97 -10.58
C ASP A 42 4.00 -11.47 -11.60
N ASP A 43 3.06 -12.35 -11.99
CA ASP A 43 1.97 -11.99 -12.91
C ASP A 43 1.09 -10.87 -12.32
N LEU A 44 0.71 -10.97 -11.04
CA LEU A 44 -0.05 -9.95 -10.34
C LEU A 44 0.69 -8.60 -10.35
N SER A 45 1.96 -8.60 -9.94
CA SER A 45 2.77 -7.38 -9.89
C SER A 45 2.92 -6.74 -11.26
N ARG A 46 3.15 -7.55 -12.31
CA ARG A 46 3.29 -7.06 -13.68
C ARG A 46 1.98 -6.44 -14.21
N ARG A 47 0.85 -7.04 -13.90
CA ARG A 47 -0.48 -6.49 -14.24
C ARG A 47 -0.79 -5.21 -13.50
N CYS A 48 -0.51 -5.14 -12.20
CA CYS A 48 -0.65 -3.90 -11.43
C CYS A 48 0.27 -2.79 -11.98
N PHE A 49 1.52 -3.10 -12.35
CA PHE A 49 2.41 -2.15 -13.01
C PHE A 49 1.84 -1.64 -14.34
N GLN A 50 1.20 -2.51 -15.13
CA GLN A 50 0.62 -2.14 -16.42
C GLN A 50 -0.44 -1.03 -16.29
N TYR A 51 -1.20 -0.98 -15.18
CA TYR A 51 -2.10 0.13 -14.89
C TYR A 51 -1.35 1.47 -14.92
N PHE A 52 -0.26 1.59 -14.19
CA PHE A 52 0.50 2.84 -14.09
C PHE A 52 1.16 3.21 -15.40
N TRP A 53 1.59 2.21 -16.16
CA TRP A 53 2.16 2.46 -17.48
C TRP A 53 1.15 3.04 -18.47
N ASP A 54 -0.09 2.55 -18.42
CA ASP A 54 -1.18 2.96 -19.31
C ASP A 54 -1.89 4.24 -18.83
N ALA A 55 -2.07 4.38 -17.52
CA ALA A 55 -2.84 5.46 -16.90
C ALA A 55 -2.07 6.77 -16.74
N THR A 56 -0.73 6.74 -16.85
CA THR A 56 0.10 7.94 -16.70
C THR A 56 0.17 8.70 -18.02
N ASP A 57 -0.26 9.97 -17.97
CA ASP A 57 -0.16 10.87 -19.11
C ASP A 57 1.31 11.03 -19.56
N PRO A 58 1.63 10.83 -20.83
CA PRO A 58 3.01 10.81 -21.32
C PRO A 58 3.68 12.20 -21.31
N GLU A 59 2.91 13.29 -21.32
CA GLU A 59 3.44 14.66 -21.37
C GLU A 59 3.62 15.27 -19.98
N THR A 60 2.68 14.99 -19.09
CA THR A 60 2.71 15.55 -17.73
C THR A 60 3.31 14.62 -16.69
N GLY A 61 3.24 13.32 -16.91
CA GLY A 61 3.59 12.31 -15.91
C GLY A 61 2.57 12.17 -14.78
N ILE A 62 1.41 12.85 -14.88
CA ILE A 62 0.31 12.73 -13.90
C ILE A 62 -0.46 11.43 -14.21
N CYS A 63 -0.75 10.67 -13.17
CA CYS A 63 -1.48 9.42 -13.29
C CYS A 63 -2.98 9.60 -13.05
N LYS A 64 -3.81 8.95 -13.88
CA LYS A 64 -5.25 8.89 -13.65
C LYS A 64 -5.57 8.24 -12.31
N ASP A 65 -6.61 8.74 -11.67
CA ASP A 65 -7.13 8.19 -10.42
C ASP A 65 -7.66 6.77 -10.61
N LEU A 66 -8.39 6.57 -11.70
CA LEU A 66 -8.93 5.26 -12.07
C LEU A 66 -9.01 5.10 -13.60
N ILE A 67 -9.12 3.87 -14.05
CA ILE A 67 -9.48 3.52 -15.41
C ILE A 67 -10.86 2.86 -15.37
N HIS A 68 -11.80 3.40 -16.14
CA HIS A 68 -13.10 2.77 -16.37
C HIS A 68 -12.96 1.60 -17.34
N GLY A 69 -13.57 0.45 -17.00
CA GLY A 69 -13.73 -0.64 -17.94
C GLY A 69 -14.83 -0.36 -18.98
N ASP A 70 -14.98 -1.27 -19.93
CA ASP A 70 -16.00 -1.20 -20.97
C ASP A 70 -17.40 -1.46 -20.36
N SER A 71 -17.95 -0.48 -19.66
CA SER A 71 -19.34 -0.51 -19.22
C SER A 71 -20.19 0.40 -20.10
N ALA A 72 -21.39 -0.07 -20.45
CA ALA A 72 -22.40 0.72 -21.17
C ALA A 72 -22.96 1.90 -20.34
N ASP A 73 -22.44 2.12 -19.14
CA ASP A 73 -22.93 3.15 -18.21
C ASP A 73 -22.38 4.52 -18.58
N ASN A 74 -23.20 5.28 -19.28
CA ASN A 74 -22.89 6.64 -19.72
C ASN A 74 -22.69 7.65 -18.56
N ALA A 75 -22.98 7.27 -17.32
CA ALA A 75 -22.82 8.14 -16.14
C ALA A 75 -21.35 8.42 -15.81
N LYS A 76 -20.41 7.65 -16.34
CA LYS A 76 -18.96 7.77 -16.12
C LYS A 76 -18.24 8.61 -17.18
N LYS A 77 -18.93 9.05 -18.23
CA LYS A 77 -18.36 9.94 -19.25
C LYS A 77 -18.11 11.32 -18.64
N GLY A 78 -16.85 11.75 -18.63
CA GLY A 78 -16.42 13.06 -18.14
C GLY A 78 -15.38 13.06 -17.03
N ASP A 79 -15.04 11.89 -16.48
CA ASP A 79 -13.95 11.76 -15.49
C ASP A 79 -12.66 11.17 -16.08
N GLU A 80 -12.59 10.99 -17.40
CA GLU A 80 -11.47 10.35 -18.11
C GLU A 80 -10.13 11.07 -17.95
N ALA A 81 -10.16 12.40 -17.73
CA ALA A 81 -8.98 13.21 -17.48
C ALA A 81 -8.69 13.42 -15.99
N ARG A 82 -9.44 12.78 -15.08
CA ARG A 82 -9.22 12.90 -13.65
C ARG A 82 -7.96 12.17 -13.24
N GLY A 83 -6.94 12.94 -12.86
CA GLY A 83 -5.72 12.47 -12.22
C GLY A 83 -5.79 12.59 -10.71
N SER A 84 -4.94 11.85 -10.02
CA SER A 84 -4.77 11.92 -8.57
C SER A 84 -3.32 12.16 -8.21
N THR A 85 -3.09 13.10 -7.29
CA THR A 85 -1.76 13.35 -6.72
C THR A 85 -1.24 12.12 -6.00
N GLY A 86 -2.10 11.45 -5.23
CA GLY A 86 -1.71 10.22 -4.52
C GLY A 86 -1.38 9.07 -5.48
N VAL A 87 -2.24 8.82 -6.48
CA VAL A 87 -1.99 7.77 -7.48
C VAL A 87 -0.75 8.06 -8.31
N THR A 88 -0.44 9.34 -8.59
CA THR A 88 0.83 9.72 -9.23
C THR A 88 2.03 9.32 -8.36
N GLY A 89 1.92 9.41 -7.04
CA GLY A 89 2.92 8.88 -6.11
C GLY A 89 3.12 7.37 -6.28
N PHE A 90 2.05 6.59 -6.29
CA PHE A 90 2.14 5.15 -6.56
C PHE A 90 2.74 4.85 -7.94
N ALA A 91 2.37 5.63 -8.98
CA ALA A 91 2.94 5.49 -10.32
C ALA A 91 4.46 5.72 -10.34
N LEU A 92 4.96 6.73 -9.64
CA LEU A 92 6.40 7.00 -9.52
C LEU A 92 7.14 5.81 -8.90
N THR A 93 6.60 5.23 -7.82
CA THR A 93 7.19 4.04 -7.20
C THR A 93 7.08 2.82 -8.12
N ALA A 94 5.96 2.65 -8.82
CA ALA A 94 5.76 1.59 -9.81
C ALA A 94 6.78 1.67 -10.96
N LEU A 95 7.16 2.87 -11.41
CA LEU A 95 8.20 3.06 -12.43
C LEU A 95 9.57 2.57 -11.95
N CYS A 96 9.91 2.75 -10.67
CA CYS A 96 11.12 2.17 -10.08
C CYS A 96 11.06 0.64 -10.09
N ILE A 97 9.92 0.06 -9.68
CA ILE A 97 9.70 -1.39 -9.68
C ILE A 97 9.78 -1.96 -11.10
N GLY A 98 9.09 -1.34 -12.07
CA GLY A 98 9.09 -1.78 -13.46
C GLY A 98 10.47 -1.77 -14.11
N ALA A 99 11.28 -0.76 -13.80
CA ALA A 99 12.67 -0.67 -14.25
C ALA A 99 13.56 -1.73 -13.58
N GLU A 100 13.41 -1.97 -12.27
CA GLU A 100 14.13 -2.99 -11.52
C GLU A 100 13.80 -4.40 -12.02
N ARG A 101 12.54 -4.67 -12.25
CA ARG A 101 12.03 -5.94 -12.79
C ARG A 101 12.26 -6.10 -14.30
N LYS A 102 12.80 -5.08 -14.98
CA LYS A 102 13.05 -5.05 -16.42
C LYS A 102 11.79 -5.21 -17.28
N TRP A 103 10.63 -4.81 -16.73
CA TRP A 103 9.39 -4.77 -17.51
C TRP A 103 9.37 -3.59 -18.49
N VAL A 104 10.14 -2.56 -18.19
CA VAL A 104 10.39 -1.39 -19.04
C VAL A 104 11.86 -1.02 -19.01
N ALA A 105 12.33 -0.35 -20.06
CA ALA A 105 13.70 0.16 -20.09
C ALA A 105 13.90 1.23 -18.99
N ARG A 106 15.03 1.17 -18.28
CA ARG A 106 15.36 2.11 -17.20
C ARG A 106 15.27 3.58 -17.65
N GLU A 107 15.73 3.90 -18.86
CA GLU A 107 15.64 5.25 -19.41
C GLU A 107 14.20 5.70 -19.68
N GLN A 108 13.31 4.80 -20.09
CA GLN A 108 11.89 5.13 -20.27
C GLN A 108 11.23 5.46 -18.92
N ALA A 109 11.48 4.65 -17.90
CA ALA A 109 11.00 4.90 -16.54
C ALA A 109 11.54 6.24 -16.01
N LYS A 110 12.85 6.48 -16.14
CA LYS A 110 13.53 7.70 -15.72
C LYS A 110 12.94 8.95 -16.37
N ASN A 111 12.67 8.89 -17.68
CA ASN A 111 12.06 10.01 -18.40
C ASN A 111 10.64 10.32 -17.92
N ARG A 112 9.83 9.30 -17.60
CA ARG A 112 8.49 9.51 -17.01
C ARG A 112 8.58 10.10 -15.60
N VAL A 113 9.51 9.64 -14.77
CA VAL A 113 9.75 10.20 -13.44
C VAL A 113 10.13 11.68 -13.51
N ARG A 114 11.06 12.06 -14.41
CA ARG A 114 11.43 13.48 -14.61
C ARG A 114 10.24 14.33 -15.00
N ARG A 115 9.39 13.86 -15.92
CA ARG A 115 8.19 14.60 -16.35
C ARG A 115 7.24 14.84 -15.19
N ALA A 116 6.90 13.82 -14.43
CA ALA A 116 6.04 13.95 -13.26
C ALA A 116 6.63 14.94 -12.26
N LEU A 117 7.88 14.78 -11.83
CA LEU A 117 8.51 15.67 -10.88
C LEU A 117 8.57 17.12 -11.39
N ARG A 118 8.87 17.35 -12.68
CA ARG A 118 8.80 18.67 -13.29
C ARG A 118 7.40 19.28 -13.20
N SER A 119 6.36 18.52 -13.49
CA SER A 119 4.97 19.02 -13.42
C SER A 119 4.62 19.54 -12.04
N TYR A 120 5.05 18.86 -10.99
CA TYR A 120 4.81 19.27 -9.60
C TYR A 120 5.78 20.35 -9.08
N THR A 121 6.91 20.59 -9.74
CA THR A 121 7.90 21.56 -9.27
C THR A 121 8.01 22.84 -10.12
N SER A 122 7.56 22.81 -11.37
CA SER A 122 7.65 23.97 -12.30
C SER A 122 6.51 24.96 -12.20
N GLY A 123 5.45 24.64 -11.40
CA GLY A 123 4.23 25.45 -11.32
C GLY A 123 3.13 25.03 -12.31
N LYS A 124 3.32 23.96 -13.11
CA LYS A 124 2.26 23.42 -13.96
C LYS A 124 1.12 22.90 -13.08
N VAL A 125 1.42 22.12 -12.05
CA VAL A 125 0.47 21.77 -11.00
C VAL A 125 0.52 22.85 -9.92
N PHE A 126 -0.63 23.47 -9.65
CA PHE A 126 -0.73 24.49 -8.61
C PHE A 126 -0.41 23.92 -7.23
N ALA A 127 0.41 24.66 -6.47
CA ALA A 127 0.77 24.32 -5.10
C ALA A 127 0.35 25.43 -4.13
N MET A 128 -0.31 25.06 -3.03
CA MET A 128 -0.58 25.94 -1.89
C MET A 128 0.40 25.59 -0.76
N ASN A 129 1.39 26.46 -0.51
CA ASN A 129 2.47 26.22 0.46
C ASN A 129 3.14 24.83 0.29
N GLY A 130 3.37 24.43 -0.98
CA GLY A 130 3.98 23.17 -1.34
C GLY A 130 3.01 21.97 -1.41
N TRP A 131 1.75 22.13 -1.03
CA TRP A 131 0.73 21.08 -1.06
C TRP A 131 -0.14 21.19 -2.30
N PHE A 132 -0.63 20.06 -2.82
CA PHE A 132 -1.32 19.95 -4.09
C PHE A 132 -2.77 19.49 -3.91
N TYR A 133 -3.61 19.79 -4.91
CA TYR A 133 -4.97 19.25 -4.94
C TYR A 133 -4.97 17.73 -5.05
N HIS A 134 -5.92 17.10 -4.37
CA HIS A 134 -6.18 15.66 -4.43
C HIS A 134 -6.36 15.20 -5.88
N PHE A 135 -7.37 15.79 -6.54
CA PHE A 135 -7.66 15.52 -7.93
C PHE A 135 -7.29 16.71 -8.81
N ILE A 136 -6.64 16.39 -9.92
CA ILE A 136 -6.16 17.34 -10.93
C ILE A 136 -6.42 16.76 -12.32
N ASP A 137 -6.52 17.62 -13.31
CA ASP A 137 -6.60 17.20 -14.70
C ASP A 137 -5.23 16.65 -15.17
N VAL A 138 -5.19 15.46 -15.77
CA VAL A 138 -3.93 14.80 -16.15
C VAL A 138 -3.15 15.55 -17.23
N HIS A 139 -3.82 16.30 -18.09
CA HIS A 139 -3.20 17.03 -19.21
C HIS A 139 -2.71 18.41 -18.79
N THR A 140 -3.51 19.11 -17.98
CA THR A 140 -3.27 20.51 -17.64
C THR A 140 -2.67 20.73 -16.26
N GLY A 141 -2.82 19.78 -15.32
CA GLY A 141 -2.44 19.92 -13.91
C GLY A 141 -3.37 20.84 -13.11
N GLN A 142 -4.48 21.31 -13.70
CA GLN A 142 -5.43 22.19 -13.03
C GLN A 142 -6.28 21.41 -12.03
N ARG A 143 -6.78 22.14 -11.00
CA ARG A 143 -7.70 21.59 -10.00
C ARG A 143 -8.90 20.92 -10.65
N TRP A 144 -9.19 19.68 -10.26
CA TRP A 144 -10.37 18.97 -10.72
C TRP A 144 -11.58 19.32 -9.87
N LYS A 145 -12.61 19.91 -10.50
CA LYS A 145 -13.86 20.29 -9.80
C LYS A 145 -13.57 21.00 -8.46
N ASN A 146 -14.16 20.53 -7.37
CA ASN A 146 -14.02 21.09 -6.03
C ASN A 146 -13.02 20.30 -5.15
N ALA A 147 -12.01 19.64 -5.76
CA ALA A 147 -11.00 18.90 -5.00
C ALA A 147 -10.31 19.80 -3.96
N GLU A 148 -10.07 19.26 -2.80
CA GLU A 148 -9.26 19.88 -1.77
C GLU A 148 -7.76 19.72 -2.08
N VAL A 149 -6.93 20.56 -1.52
CA VAL A 149 -5.52 20.28 -1.29
C VAL A 149 -5.49 19.20 -0.21
N SER A 150 -5.00 18.00 -0.56
CA SER A 150 -5.06 16.83 0.32
C SER A 150 -3.74 16.59 1.03
N THR A 151 -3.79 16.46 2.34
CA THR A 151 -2.60 16.12 3.13
C THR A 151 -2.10 14.72 2.81
N SER A 152 -2.98 13.71 2.82
CA SER A 152 -2.57 12.31 2.62
C SER A 152 -2.04 12.03 1.22
N ASP A 153 -2.72 12.51 0.18
CA ASP A 153 -2.33 12.24 -1.20
C ASP A 153 -0.99 12.87 -1.55
N CYS A 154 -0.74 14.05 -1.01
CA CYS A 154 0.56 14.71 -1.14
C CYS A 154 1.69 13.93 -0.47
N ILE A 155 1.42 13.23 0.62
CA ILE A 155 2.42 12.41 1.30
C ILE A 155 2.82 11.18 0.47
N TRP A 156 1.87 10.57 -0.24
CA TRP A 156 2.19 9.45 -1.16
C TRP A 156 3.06 9.92 -2.33
N LEU A 157 2.78 11.09 -2.87
CA LEU A 157 3.62 11.71 -3.89
C LEU A 157 5.04 11.97 -3.35
N LEU A 158 5.15 12.53 -2.15
CA LEU A 158 6.44 12.84 -1.53
C LEU A 158 7.26 11.58 -1.23
N ALA A 159 6.63 10.55 -0.63
CA ALA A 159 7.29 9.28 -0.35
C ALA A 159 7.84 8.63 -1.63
N ALA A 160 7.07 8.68 -2.71
CA ALA A 160 7.49 8.17 -4.00
C ALA A 160 8.61 9.01 -4.64
N ALA A 161 8.56 10.33 -4.55
CA ALA A 161 9.65 11.19 -5.02
C ALA A 161 10.97 10.87 -4.32
N LEU A 162 10.93 10.66 -3.00
CA LEU A 162 12.10 10.23 -2.22
C LEU A 162 12.57 8.81 -2.61
N THR A 163 11.65 7.91 -2.95
CA THR A 163 11.99 6.59 -3.50
C THR A 163 12.73 6.72 -4.83
N CYS A 164 12.21 7.55 -5.76
CA CYS A 164 12.85 7.84 -7.04
C CYS A 164 14.23 8.49 -6.87
N ARG A 165 14.39 9.39 -5.89
CA ARG A 165 15.67 10.07 -5.57
C ARG A 165 16.78 9.06 -5.29
N GLN A 166 16.47 7.97 -4.62
CA GLN A 166 17.43 6.93 -4.28
C GLN A 166 17.56 5.87 -5.37
N TYR A 167 16.46 5.48 -6.00
CA TYR A 167 16.51 4.49 -7.08
C TYR A 167 17.26 4.99 -8.30
N PHE A 168 17.06 6.25 -8.68
CA PHE A 168 17.78 6.93 -9.78
C PHE A 168 18.87 7.87 -9.27
N HIS A 169 19.60 7.45 -8.24
CA HIS A 169 20.61 8.29 -7.58
C HIS A 169 21.70 8.83 -8.51
N GLU A 170 21.92 8.21 -9.65
CA GLU A 170 22.84 8.68 -10.68
C GLU A 170 22.31 9.90 -11.47
N ASP A 171 20.99 10.15 -11.42
CA ASP A 171 20.32 11.22 -12.14
C ASP A 171 20.22 12.49 -11.29
N HIS A 172 21.01 13.51 -11.63
CA HIS A 172 21.04 14.76 -10.88
C HIS A 172 19.68 15.46 -10.86
N GLU A 173 18.99 15.50 -12.00
CA GLU A 173 17.72 16.20 -12.11
C GLU A 173 16.65 15.57 -11.22
N ILE A 174 16.50 14.24 -11.23
CA ILE A 174 15.54 13.54 -10.36
C ILE A 174 15.84 13.83 -8.89
N ARG A 175 17.12 13.80 -8.49
CA ARG A 175 17.52 14.11 -7.12
C ARG A 175 17.15 15.54 -6.71
N ASP A 176 17.46 16.50 -7.57
CA ASP A 176 17.24 17.92 -7.31
C ASP A 176 15.73 18.24 -7.25
N LEU A 177 14.93 17.70 -8.20
CA LEU A 177 13.49 17.89 -8.22
C LEU A 177 12.82 17.25 -7.01
N ALA A 178 13.20 16.04 -6.61
CA ALA A 178 12.63 15.37 -5.44
C ALA A 178 13.00 16.11 -4.14
N THR A 179 14.23 16.63 -4.04
CA THR A 179 14.68 17.43 -2.90
C THR A 179 13.94 18.78 -2.86
N LEU A 180 13.79 19.44 -4.00
CA LEU A 180 13.03 20.68 -4.12
C LEU A 180 11.57 20.48 -3.74
N LEU A 181 10.96 19.39 -4.21
CA LEU A 181 9.58 19.04 -3.86
C LEU A 181 9.44 18.96 -2.34
N TYR A 182 10.30 18.18 -1.66
CA TYR A 182 10.21 18.02 -0.20
C TYR A 182 10.43 19.34 0.54
N SER A 183 11.40 20.16 0.12
CA SER A 183 11.69 21.42 0.78
C SER A 183 10.56 22.44 0.72
N ARG A 184 9.63 22.29 -0.21
CA ARG A 184 8.49 23.19 -0.38
C ARG A 184 7.28 22.85 0.48
N TYR A 185 7.20 21.63 1.03
CA TYR A 185 6.07 21.24 1.88
C TYR A 185 6.11 21.98 3.21
N ASP A 186 5.20 22.92 3.42
CA ASP A 186 5.03 23.60 4.70
C ASP A 186 4.13 22.78 5.63
N PHE A 187 4.73 21.89 6.41
CA PHE A 187 4.01 21.07 7.38
C PHE A 187 3.42 21.89 8.52
N LEU A 188 4.10 22.99 8.91
CA LEU A 188 3.58 23.86 9.97
C LEU A 188 2.33 24.60 9.52
N TRP A 189 2.29 25.10 8.28
CA TRP A 189 1.10 25.69 7.69
C TRP A 189 -0.07 24.69 7.69
N MET A 190 0.17 23.43 7.30
CA MET A 190 -0.87 22.39 7.26
C MET A 190 -1.43 22.06 8.65
N THR A 191 -0.77 22.45 9.75
CA THR A 191 -1.37 22.31 11.08
C THR A 191 -2.49 23.33 11.34
N ASN A 192 -2.68 24.33 10.51
CA ASN A 192 -3.64 25.40 10.72
C ASN A 192 -3.57 25.97 12.15
N GLY A 193 -2.37 26.38 12.58
CA GLY A 193 -2.11 26.98 13.89
C GLY A 193 -2.09 26.02 15.09
N ASN A 194 -2.39 24.72 14.91
CA ASN A 194 -2.29 23.73 16.00
C ASN A 194 -0.83 23.44 16.41
N GLY A 195 0.10 23.52 15.45
CA GLY A 195 1.52 23.27 15.66
C GLY A 195 1.94 21.80 15.73
N LYS A 196 1.00 20.85 15.86
CA LYS A 196 1.27 19.41 15.97
C LYS A 196 0.37 18.57 15.07
N LEU A 197 -0.96 18.77 15.12
CA LEU A 197 -1.94 17.97 14.40
C LEU A 197 -2.21 18.55 13.02
N LEU A 198 -2.00 17.76 11.99
CA LEU A 198 -2.25 18.11 10.58
C LEU A 198 -3.75 18.18 10.29
N SER A 199 -4.18 19.19 9.53
CA SER A 199 -5.52 19.21 8.92
C SER A 199 -5.64 18.13 7.86
N HIS A 200 -6.87 17.66 7.56
CA HIS A 200 -7.13 16.79 6.42
C HIS A 200 -6.81 17.45 5.08
N GLY A 201 -6.82 18.77 5.03
CA GLY A 201 -6.51 19.51 3.83
C GLY A 201 -6.99 20.96 3.88
N TRP A 202 -6.91 21.59 2.71
CA TRP A 202 -7.29 22.98 2.51
C TRP A 202 -8.10 23.16 1.24
N ARG A 203 -8.99 24.16 1.25
CA ARG A 203 -9.74 24.65 0.09
C ARG A 203 -9.62 26.16 0.04
N PRO A 204 -9.98 26.81 -1.09
CA PRO A 204 -9.98 28.29 -1.16
C PRO A 204 -10.81 28.97 -0.05
N GLU A 205 -11.82 28.28 0.46
CA GLU A 205 -12.69 28.74 1.55
C GLU A 205 -12.04 28.60 2.94
N GLY A 206 -10.93 27.84 3.04
CA GLY A 206 -10.21 27.61 4.30
C GLY A 206 -9.81 26.16 4.52
N PHE A 207 -9.21 25.90 5.69
CA PHE A 207 -8.82 24.56 6.09
C PHE A 207 -10.04 23.68 6.36
N ILE A 208 -9.91 22.40 6.03
CA ILE A 208 -10.85 21.37 6.47
C ILE A 208 -10.77 21.26 7.99
N THR A 209 -11.92 21.27 8.65
CA THR A 209 -12.00 21.32 10.13
C THR A 209 -11.49 20.03 10.81
N PHE A 210 -11.59 18.89 10.11
CA PHE A 210 -11.09 17.61 10.61
C PHE A 210 -9.56 17.59 10.62
N ARG A 211 -8.99 16.91 11.61
CA ARG A 211 -7.55 16.72 11.76
C ARG A 211 -7.21 15.23 11.76
N TYR A 212 -5.97 14.95 11.44
CA TYR A 212 -5.39 13.62 11.66
C TYR A 212 -5.02 13.47 13.13
N ASP A 213 -6.04 13.38 13.97
CA ASP A 213 -5.96 13.33 15.44
C ASP A 213 -6.22 11.94 16.02
N LYS A 214 -6.57 10.95 15.18
CA LYS A 214 -6.77 9.55 15.55
C LYS A 214 -6.04 8.63 14.60
N TYR A 215 -5.71 7.42 15.06
CA TYR A 215 -5.04 6.45 14.18
C TYR A 215 -5.76 6.28 12.85
N CYS A 216 -5.00 6.45 11.78
CA CYS A 216 -5.34 6.13 10.40
C CYS A 216 -4.03 5.98 9.60
N GLN A 217 -3.98 6.31 8.32
CA GLN A 217 -2.77 6.30 7.50
C GLN A 217 -1.71 7.35 7.89
N LEU A 218 -1.80 7.94 9.04
CA LEU A 218 -1.05 9.13 9.49
C LEU A 218 0.45 8.93 9.73
N ALA A 219 0.91 7.68 9.92
CA ALA A 219 2.30 7.43 10.29
C ALA A 219 3.31 8.05 9.31
N ALA A 220 3.07 7.90 8.00
CA ALA A 220 3.93 8.52 6.98
C ALA A 220 3.85 10.04 6.99
N MET A 221 2.68 10.63 7.25
CA MET A 221 2.47 12.07 7.29
C MET A 221 3.28 12.72 8.40
N TYR A 222 3.16 12.19 9.62
CA TYR A 222 3.87 12.72 10.78
C TYR A 222 5.38 12.49 10.68
N LEU A 223 5.80 11.31 10.23
CA LEU A 223 7.24 11.05 10.09
C LEU A 223 7.88 11.91 8.99
N LEU A 224 7.23 12.08 7.83
CA LEU A 224 7.75 13.00 6.82
C LEU A 224 7.68 14.47 7.30
N GLY A 225 6.67 14.83 8.08
CA GLY A 225 6.61 16.14 8.71
C GLY A 225 7.74 16.39 9.69
N ILE A 226 8.03 15.43 10.59
CA ILE A 226 9.13 15.51 11.56
C ILE A 226 10.51 15.51 10.86
N GLY A 227 10.64 14.75 9.78
CA GLY A 227 11.87 14.66 8.98
C GLY A 227 12.11 15.85 8.05
N SER A 228 11.12 16.73 7.87
CA SER A 228 11.19 17.84 6.90
C SER A 228 12.48 18.65 7.05
N PRO A 229 13.14 18.99 5.91
CA PRO A 229 14.37 19.78 5.94
C PRO A 229 14.13 21.28 6.22
N THR A 230 12.90 21.77 6.04
CA THR A 230 12.59 23.21 6.06
C THR A 230 11.51 23.57 7.09
N HIS A 231 10.36 22.94 7.06
CA HIS A 231 9.18 23.29 7.88
C HIS A 231 8.77 22.10 8.74
N ALA A 232 9.71 21.61 9.56
CA ALA A 232 9.55 20.39 10.34
C ALA A 232 8.49 20.53 11.44
N LEU A 233 7.68 19.51 11.60
CA LEU A 233 6.86 19.31 12.79
C LEU A 233 7.77 19.01 14.01
N PRO A 234 7.35 19.41 15.22
CA PRO A 234 8.08 19.00 16.42
C PRO A 234 7.98 17.48 16.62
N PRO A 235 9.03 16.83 17.19
CA PRO A 235 9.05 15.37 17.37
C PRO A 235 7.86 14.82 18.18
N ASP A 236 7.31 15.59 19.10
CA ASP A 236 6.16 15.21 19.90
C ASP A 236 4.81 15.28 19.16
N ALA A 237 4.79 15.76 17.92
CA ALA A 237 3.64 15.61 17.02
C ALA A 237 3.29 14.12 16.78
N TRP A 238 4.29 13.22 16.83
CA TRP A 238 4.08 11.77 16.76
C TRP A 238 3.19 11.24 17.90
N TYR A 239 3.18 11.90 19.05
CA TYR A 239 2.42 11.49 20.23
C TYR A 239 1.16 12.33 20.45
N ALA A 240 0.82 13.24 19.53
CA ALA A 240 -0.31 14.17 19.71
C ALA A 240 -1.66 13.57 19.29
N TRP A 241 -1.67 12.50 18.50
CA TRP A 241 -2.88 11.84 18.02
C TRP A 241 -3.29 10.68 18.92
N GLU A 242 -4.61 10.40 18.95
CA GLU A 242 -5.21 9.37 19.78
C GLU A 242 -4.91 7.96 19.24
N ARG A 243 -4.71 7.03 20.16
CA ARG A 243 -4.37 5.62 19.91
C ARG A 243 -5.51 4.75 20.40
N ASP A 244 -6.66 4.88 19.74
CA ASP A 244 -7.87 4.19 20.14
C ASP A 244 -7.68 2.67 20.08
N PRO A 245 -7.98 1.94 21.18
CA PRO A 245 -7.94 0.49 21.14
C PRO A 245 -9.08 -0.04 20.29
N ASN A 246 -8.78 -1.08 19.52
CA ASN A 246 -9.76 -1.85 18.77
C ASN A 246 -9.57 -3.34 19.04
N SER A 247 -10.61 -4.14 18.84
CA SER A 247 -10.53 -5.58 19.05
C SER A 247 -11.56 -6.35 18.24
N TYR A 248 -11.20 -7.59 17.89
CA TYR A 248 -12.11 -8.60 17.38
C TYR A 248 -11.60 -9.98 17.82
N ALA A 249 -12.51 -10.83 18.34
CA ALA A 249 -12.16 -12.11 18.95
C ALA A 249 -11.03 -11.93 20.00
N ASN A 250 -9.93 -12.63 19.85
CA ASN A 250 -8.76 -12.54 20.75
C ASN A 250 -7.70 -11.54 20.26
N TYR A 251 -7.96 -10.79 19.20
CA TYR A 251 -7.05 -9.79 18.67
C TYR A 251 -7.30 -8.42 19.29
N HIS A 252 -6.25 -7.81 19.81
CA HIS A 252 -6.27 -6.45 20.37
C HIS A 252 -5.22 -5.60 19.65
N TYR A 253 -5.61 -4.47 19.11
CA TYR A 253 -4.76 -3.60 18.32
C TYR A 253 -5.19 -2.13 18.45
N ILE A 254 -4.36 -1.23 17.99
CA ILE A 254 -4.66 0.21 17.91
C ILE A 254 -5.13 0.52 16.52
N GLY A 255 -6.26 1.25 16.38
CA GLY A 255 -6.62 1.81 15.09
C GLY A 255 -8.10 1.80 14.72
N THR A 256 -8.36 1.84 13.43
CA THR A 256 -9.68 1.98 12.84
C THR A 256 -10.21 0.65 12.28
N SER A 257 -11.45 0.69 11.80
CA SER A 257 -12.07 -0.44 11.07
C SER A 257 -11.57 -0.58 9.61
N LEU A 258 -10.84 0.41 9.07
CA LEU A 258 -10.44 0.41 7.66
C LEU A 258 -9.07 -0.24 7.47
N LEU A 259 -9.01 -1.38 6.78
CA LEU A 259 -7.79 -2.17 6.65
C LEU A 259 -6.66 -1.44 5.90
N TRP A 260 -6.97 -0.65 4.88
CA TRP A 260 -5.96 0.07 4.11
C TRP A 260 -5.10 1.03 4.96
N THR A 261 -5.61 1.51 6.10
CA THR A 261 -4.87 2.39 7.01
C THR A 261 -3.66 1.72 7.65
N TYR A 262 -3.66 0.38 7.72
CA TYR A 262 -2.55 -0.44 8.20
C TYR A 262 -1.57 -0.85 7.10
N GLN A 263 -1.80 -0.42 5.87
CA GLN A 263 -1.02 -0.82 4.69
C GLN A 263 -0.17 0.32 4.14
N TYR A 264 -0.80 1.45 3.81
CA TYR A 264 -0.19 2.54 3.05
C TYR A 264 1.09 3.12 3.66
N PRO A 265 1.13 3.49 4.95
CA PRO A 265 2.35 4.05 5.54
C PRO A 265 3.50 3.05 5.54
N PHE A 266 3.17 1.77 5.67
CA PHE A 266 4.12 0.67 5.80
C PHE A 266 4.67 0.20 4.44
N ALA A 267 4.14 0.69 3.33
CA ALA A 267 4.68 0.41 2.00
C ALA A 267 6.05 1.07 1.79
N TRP A 268 6.29 2.23 2.41
CA TRP A 268 7.55 2.97 2.31
C TRP A 268 8.36 2.93 3.60
N PHE A 269 7.75 3.17 4.75
CA PHE A 269 8.45 3.11 6.04
C PHE A 269 8.62 1.67 6.52
N ASP A 270 9.86 1.23 6.69
CA ASP A 270 10.17 -0.11 7.23
C ASP A 270 10.15 -0.10 8.77
N PHE A 271 9.03 -0.52 9.34
CA PHE A 271 8.84 -0.64 10.79
C PHE A 271 9.26 -2.00 11.36
N ARG A 272 9.74 -2.93 10.55
CA ARG A 272 10.13 -4.27 11.00
C ARG A 272 11.28 -4.20 12.00
N GLY A 273 11.15 -4.90 13.13
CA GLY A 273 12.14 -4.88 14.20
C GLY A 273 12.33 -3.50 14.83
N ARG A 274 11.28 -2.67 14.85
CA ARG A 274 11.30 -1.35 15.46
C ARG A 274 10.14 -1.21 16.45
N ARG A 275 10.40 -0.44 17.51
CA ARG A 275 9.44 -0.15 18.54
C ARG A 275 9.59 1.28 19.03
N GLU A 276 8.52 1.88 19.50
CA GLU A 276 8.60 3.14 20.23
C GLU A 276 9.39 2.94 21.54
N ASN A 277 10.26 3.88 21.86
CA ASN A 277 11.05 3.88 23.11
C ASN A 277 10.32 4.60 24.26
N ARG A 278 9.24 5.33 23.97
CA ARG A 278 8.39 6.05 24.93
C ARG A 278 6.89 5.88 24.59
N GLY A 279 6.03 6.51 25.36
CA GLY A 279 4.58 6.35 25.23
C GLY A 279 4.16 4.91 25.55
N GLY A 280 3.31 4.33 24.74
CA GLY A 280 2.86 2.94 24.85
C GLY A 280 3.88 1.89 24.44
N ARG A 281 5.08 2.30 23.98
CA ARG A 281 6.13 1.42 23.44
C ARG A 281 5.62 0.50 22.33
N VAL A 282 4.77 1.04 21.46
CA VAL A 282 4.07 0.28 20.43
C VAL A 282 5.03 -0.26 19.38
N ASP A 283 4.86 -1.52 19.06
CA ASP A 283 5.39 -2.14 17.84
C ASP A 283 4.33 -2.01 16.74
N TRP A 284 4.50 -1.03 15.86
CA TRP A 284 3.52 -0.72 14.83
C TRP A 284 3.43 -1.79 13.75
N TRP A 285 4.52 -2.53 13.50
CA TRP A 285 4.49 -3.67 12.59
C TRP A 285 3.65 -4.82 13.16
N ALA A 286 3.86 -5.17 14.42
CA ALA A 286 3.06 -6.17 15.12
C ALA A 286 1.58 -5.73 15.21
N ASN A 287 1.31 -4.43 15.38
CA ASN A 287 -0.03 -3.87 15.37
C ASN A 287 -0.74 -4.12 14.03
N CYS A 288 -0.08 -3.83 12.90
CA CYS A 288 -0.65 -4.07 11.56
C CYS A 288 -0.89 -5.56 11.31
N HIS A 289 0.04 -6.42 11.73
CA HIS A 289 -0.09 -7.87 11.64
C HIS A 289 -1.33 -8.37 12.41
N THR A 290 -1.53 -7.87 13.64
CA THR A 290 -2.69 -8.20 14.47
C THR A 290 -3.99 -7.72 13.84
N ALA A 291 -4.04 -6.48 13.38
CA ALA A 291 -5.22 -5.91 12.72
C ALA A 291 -5.62 -6.67 11.45
N THR A 292 -4.65 -7.07 10.62
CA THR A 292 -4.92 -7.84 9.39
C THR A 292 -5.49 -9.22 9.72
N ARG A 293 -4.97 -9.90 10.74
CA ARG A 293 -5.50 -11.20 11.19
C ARG A 293 -6.90 -11.08 11.78
N ALA A 294 -7.14 -10.06 12.59
CA ALA A 294 -8.46 -9.74 13.11
C ALA A 294 -9.47 -9.51 11.98
N HIS A 295 -9.07 -8.77 10.95
CA HIS A 295 -9.91 -8.48 9.78
C HIS A 295 -10.27 -9.76 9.01
N ARG A 296 -9.28 -10.61 8.73
CA ARG A 296 -9.52 -11.90 8.07
C ARG A 296 -10.48 -12.76 8.89
N GLU A 297 -10.24 -12.92 10.19
CA GLU A 297 -11.09 -13.73 11.05
C GLU A 297 -12.51 -13.19 11.11
N TRP A 298 -12.67 -11.87 11.21
CA TRP A 298 -13.97 -11.23 11.17
C TRP A 298 -14.73 -11.52 9.87
N CYS A 299 -14.07 -11.55 8.71
CA CYS A 299 -14.71 -11.91 7.46
C CYS A 299 -15.30 -13.32 7.51
N TYR A 300 -14.49 -14.34 7.84
CA TYR A 300 -14.94 -15.73 7.72
C TYR A 300 -15.64 -16.29 8.97
N THR A 301 -15.61 -15.62 10.11
CA THR A 301 -16.34 -16.05 11.32
C THR A 301 -17.54 -15.15 11.65
N GLY A 302 -17.40 -13.85 11.43
CA GLY A 302 -18.44 -12.85 11.69
C GLY A 302 -19.38 -12.68 10.48
N LEU A 303 -18.83 -12.27 9.35
CA LEU A 303 -19.60 -11.97 8.14
C LEU A 303 -20.11 -13.22 7.43
N ALA A 304 -19.39 -14.33 7.46
CA ALA A 304 -19.78 -15.55 6.76
C ALA A 304 -21.14 -16.13 7.22
N LYS A 305 -21.67 -15.71 8.37
CA LYS A 305 -23.01 -16.06 8.83
C LYS A 305 -24.11 -15.47 7.94
N GLU A 306 -23.87 -14.30 7.40
CA GLU A 306 -24.77 -13.57 6.52
C GLU A 306 -24.34 -13.70 5.05
N PHE A 307 -23.04 -13.76 4.80
CA PHE A 307 -22.42 -13.80 3.47
C PHE A 307 -21.49 -15.02 3.37
N PRO A 308 -22.02 -16.21 2.99
CA PRO A 308 -21.30 -17.48 3.09
C PRO A 308 -20.11 -17.62 2.13
N ASP A 309 -19.95 -16.72 1.17
CA ASP A 309 -18.78 -16.67 0.29
C ASP A 309 -17.48 -16.26 1.00
N TYR A 310 -17.55 -15.63 2.17
CA TYR A 310 -16.38 -15.38 2.99
C TYR A 310 -15.87 -16.69 3.62
N THR A 311 -14.62 -17.02 3.30
CA THR A 311 -13.93 -18.23 3.78
C THR A 311 -12.53 -17.87 4.27
N PRO A 312 -11.77 -18.81 4.86
CA PRO A 312 -10.37 -18.56 5.22
C PRO A 312 -9.45 -18.15 4.06
N THR A 313 -9.85 -18.42 2.80
CA THR A 313 -9.10 -18.06 1.58
C THR A 313 -9.86 -17.10 0.66
N ILE A 314 -11.07 -16.71 1.00
CA ILE A 314 -11.86 -15.69 0.29
C ILE A 314 -12.28 -14.65 1.32
N TRP A 315 -11.52 -13.58 1.45
CA TRP A 315 -11.76 -12.58 2.50
C TRP A 315 -11.20 -11.22 2.12
N GLY A 316 -11.66 -10.24 2.85
CA GLY A 316 -11.14 -8.90 2.84
C GLY A 316 -12.10 -7.89 2.24
N ILE A 317 -12.28 -6.82 3.00
CA ILE A 317 -12.97 -5.61 2.55
C ILE A 317 -12.15 -4.40 2.99
N THR A 318 -12.21 -3.38 2.18
CA THR A 318 -11.62 -2.07 2.45
C THR A 318 -12.36 -1.04 1.59
N SER A 319 -11.89 0.19 1.51
CA SER A 319 -12.49 1.16 0.60
C SER A 319 -12.25 0.73 -0.84
N SER A 320 -13.27 0.77 -1.68
CA SER A 320 -13.22 0.34 -3.09
C SER A 320 -14.39 0.89 -3.91
N SER A 321 -14.45 0.56 -5.17
CA SER A 321 -15.69 0.68 -5.96
C SER A 321 -16.81 -0.15 -5.34
N GLY A 322 -18.03 0.33 -5.48
CA GLY A 322 -19.25 -0.39 -5.09
C GLY A 322 -20.34 -0.20 -6.13
N PRO A 323 -21.46 -0.93 -6.03
CA PRO A 323 -22.57 -0.84 -6.98
C PRO A 323 -23.16 0.58 -7.13
N ARG A 324 -22.99 1.42 -6.12
CA ARG A 324 -23.49 2.80 -6.07
C ARG A 324 -22.38 3.85 -6.04
N GLY A 325 -21.17 3.50 -6.47
CA GLY A 325 -19.98 4.34 -6.43
C GLY A 325 -19.00 3.93 -5.34
N TYR A 326 -17.97 4.75 -5.14
CA TYR A 326 -16.92 4.48 -4.15
C TYR A 326 -17.48 4.34 -2.74
N THR A 327 -17.10 3.28 -2.05
CA THR A 327 -17.63 2.90 -0.73
C THR A 327 -16.50 2.59 0.25
N SER A 328 -16.56 3.18 1.44
CA SER A 328 -15.78 2.75 2.59
C SER A 328 -16.59 1.71 3.35
N TRP A 329 -16.28 0.44 3.15
CA TRP A 329 -17.06 -0.69 3.65
C TRP A 329 -16.96 -0.89 5.17
N GLY A 330 -15.92 -0.38 5.80
CA GLY A 330 -15.64 -0.60 7.21
C GLY A 330 -14.74 -1.81 7.46
N GLY A 331 -14.88 -2.41 8.62
CA GLY A 331 -14.12 -3.56 9.09
C GLY A 331 -14.48 -3.87 10.54
N PRO A 332 -13.79 -4.83 11.20
CA PRO A 332 -14.15 -5.26 12.54
C PRO A 332 -14.07 -4.10 13.56
N PRO A 333 -14.99 -4.06 14.53
CA PRO A 333 -16.14 -4.96 14.69
C PRO A 333 -17.39 -4.51 13.93
N THR A 334 -17.35 -3.41 13.18
CA THR A 334 -18.52 -2.76 12.57
C THR A 334 -18.73 -3.19 11.12
N HIS A 335 -19.95 -3.57 10.77
CA HIS A 335 -20.31 -4.06 9.43
C HIS A 335 -21.53 -3.39 8.78
N SER A 336 -21.93 -2.22 9.22
CA SER A 336 -23.20 -1.57 8.79
C SER A 336 -23.34 -1.31 7.29
N LYS A 337 -22.27 -1.36 6.52
CA LYS A 337 -22.26 -1.13 5.07
C LYS A 337 -21.93 -2.38 4.26
N VAL A 338 -21.57 -3.49 4.92
CA VAL A 338 -21.15 -4.72 4.25
C VAL A 338 -22.37 -5.37 3.60
N ASP A 339 -22.21 -5.80 2.37
CA ASP A 339 -23.27 -6.42 1.55
C ASP A 339 -22.83 -7.73 0.88
N GLY A 340 -21.70 -8.31 1.35
CA GLY A 340 -21.09 -9.50 0.75
C GLY A 340 -20.04 -9.17 -0.31
N THR A 341 -19.75 -7.89 -0.55
CA THR A 341 -18.68 -7.47 -1.47
C THR A 341 -17.30 -7.85 -0.94
N ILE A 342 -16.49 -8.46 -1.81
CA ILE A 342 -15.09 -8.83 -1.57
C ILE A 342 -14.19 -7.86 -2.31
N VAL A 343 -13.14 -7.42 -1.65
CA VAL A 343 -12.18 -6.44 -2.17
C VAL A 343 -10.78 -7.05 -2.17
N PRO A 344 -10.27 -7.54 -3.33
CA PRO A 344 -8.99 -8.25 -3.41
C PRO A 344 -7.79 -7.48 -2.89
N CYS A 345 -7.76 -6.15 -3.04
CA CYS A 345 -6.65 -5.33 -2.56
C CYS A 345 -6.54 -5.33 -1.03
N ALA A 346 -7.58 -5.70 -0.28
CA ALA A 346 -7.49 -5.87 1.17
C ALA A 346 -6.44 -6.93 1.56
N ALA A 347 -6.45 -8.08 0.89
CA ALA A 347 -5.42 -9.10 1.05
C ALA A 347 -4.14 -8.75 0.25
N GLY A 348 -4.27 -8.24 -0.98
CA GLY A 348 -3.16 -7.84 -1.84
C GLY A 348 -2.25 -6.78 -1.19
N GLY A 349 -2.83 -5.73 -0.63
CA GLY A 349 -2.10 -4.69 0.10
C GLY A 349 -1.48 -5.16 1.42
N SER A 350 -1.91 -6.30 1.94
CA SER A 350 -1.38 -6.89 3.18
C SER A 350 -0.34 -8.01 2.96
N LEU A 351 0.01 -8.32 1.70
CA LEU A 351 1.00 -9.37 1.36
C LEU A 351 2.32 -9.22 2.11
N MET A 352 2.84 -8.01 2.22
CA MET A 352 4.09 -7.73 2.93
C MET A 352 3.99 -7.90 4.44
N ILE A 353 2.76 -7.82 5.01
CA ILE A 353 2.50 -7.83 6.45
C ILE A 353 2.21 -9.25 6.93
N THR A 354 1.30 -9.96 6.27
CA THR A 354 0.82 -11.29 6.65
C THR A 354 0.77 -12.24 5.44
N PRO A 355 1.93 -12.57 4.83
CA PRO A 355 1.98 -13.37 3.59
C PRO A 355 1.33 -14.75 3.75
N ASP A 356 1.41 -15.34 4.93
CA ASP A 356 0.89 -16.67 5.26
C ASP A 356 -0.64 -16.78 5.15
N ILE A 357 -1.37 -15.67 5.26
CA ILE A 357 -2.83 -15.65 5.07
C ILE A 357 -3.23 -14.93 3.77
N CYS A 358 -2.39 -14.03 3.25
CA CYS A 358 -2.70 -13.25 2.06
C CYS A 358 -2.40 -14.02 0.77
N ILE A 359 -1.28 -14.77 0.68
CA ILE A 359 -0.97 -15.59 -0.50
C ILE A 359 -2.06 -16.64 -0.74
N PRO A 360 -2.51 -17.43 0.27
CA PRO A 360 -3.65 -18.33 0.09
C PRO A 360 -4.94 -17.61 -0.35
N ALA A 361 -5.16 -16.36 0.09
CA ALA A 361 -6.32 -15.60 -0.35
C ALA A 361 -6.23 -15.19 -1.83
N MET A 362 -5.04 -14.79 -2.30
CA MET A 362 -4.84 -14.47 -3.72
C MET A 362 -5.08 -15.69 -4.61
N HIS A 363 -4.55 -16.87 -4.22
CA HIS A 363 -4.83 -18.13 -4.91
C HIS A 363 -6.32 -18.47 -4.85
N GLY A 364 -6.90 -18.49 -3.65
CA GLY A 364 -8.31 -18.86 -3.45
C GLY A 364 -9.28 -18.03 -4.31
N MET A 365 -9.10 -16.71 -4.33
CA MET A 365 -9.91 -15.84 -5.18
C MET A 365 -9.70 -16.13 -6.67
N LYS A 366 -8.45 -16.29 -7.12
CA LYS A 366 -8.15 -16.58 -8.52
C LYS A 366 -8.66 -17.95 -8.96
N ASP A 367 -8.50 -18.98 -8.14
CA ASP A 367 -8.92 -20.34 -8.45
C ASP A 367 -10.45 -20.47 -8.46
N GLN A 368 -11.14 -19.79 -7.54
CA GLN A 368 -12.59 -19.91 -7.42
C GLN A 368 -13.35 -19.07 -8.45
N TYR A 369 -12.86 -17.85 -8.76
CA TYR A 369 -13.57 -16.91 -9.61
C TYR A 369 -12.90 -16.71 -10.99
N GLY A 370 -11.67 -17.14 -11.15
CA GLY A 370 -10.97 -17.20 -12.43
C GLY A 370 -10.96 -15.89 -13.20
N ASP A 371 -11.15 -15.99 -14.49
CA ASP A 371 -11.10 -14.85 -15.41
C ASP A 371 -12.21 -13.79 -15.18
N LYS A 372 -13.22 -14.11 -14.38
CA LYS A 372 -14.27 -13.16 -14.02
C LYS A 372 -13.71 -11.96 -13.27
N ILE A 373 -12.70 -12.19 -12.37
CA ILE A 373 -12.12 -11.17 -11.53
C ILE A 373 -10.64 -10.91 -11.85
N TRP A 374 -10.05 -11.60 -12.84
CA TRP A 374 -8.66 -11.48 -13.22
C TRP A 374 -8.53 -10.88 -14.61
N GLY A 375 -8.17 -9.59 -14.65
CA GLY A 375 -8.13 -8.82 -15.88
C GLY A 375 -6.74 -8.28 -16.24
N LYS A 376 -6.74 -7.29 -17.13
CA LYS A 376 -5.53 -6.62 -17.64
C LYS A 376 -4.63 -6.07 -16.53
N TYR A 377 -5.21 -5.54 -15.46
CA TYR A 377 -4.52 -4.85 -14.38
C TYR A 377 -4.44 -5.69 -13.09
N GLY A 378 -4.71 -6.97 -13.14
CA GLY A 378 -4.76 -7.90 -12.03
C GLY A 378 -6.19 -8.20 -11.60
N PHE A 379 -6.44 -8.27 -10.31
CA PHE A 379 -7.79 -8.49 -9.79
C PHE A 379 -8.71 -7.30 -10.09
N ALA A 380 -10.00 -7.60 -10.29
CA ALA A 380 -11.04 -6.58 -10.23
C ALA A 380 -10.96 -5.81 -8.90
N ASP A 381 -11.33 -4.54 -8.92
CA ASP A 381 -11.28 -3.69 -7.73
C ASP A 381 -12.15 -4.24 -6.59
N ALA A 382 -13.37 -4.65 -6.94
CA ALA A 382 -14.29 -5.34 -6.03
C ALA A 382 -15.27 -6.22 -6.80
N PHE A 383 -15.82 -7.24 -6.12
CA PHE A 383 -16.85 -8.09 -6.67
C PHE A 383 -17.77 -8.63 -5.56
N ASN A 384 -19.00 -8.97 -5.92
CA ASN A 384 -19.98 -9.51 -4.98
C ASN A 384 -20.54 -10.83 -5.52
N PRO A 385 -20.11 -11.99 -4.99
CA PRO A 385 -20.57 -13.29 -5.47
C PRO A 385 -22.09 -13.50 -5.30
N LEU A 386 -22.67 -12.95 -4.23
CA LEU A 386 -24.08 -13.10 -3.91
C LEU A 386 -25.00 -12.46 -4.95
N THR A 387 -24.59 -11.27 -5.44
CA THR A 387 -25.39 -10.50 -6.43
C THR A 387 -24.91 -10.69 -7.86
N GLY A 388 -23.73 -11.27 -8.06
CA GLY A 388 -23.06 -11.35 -9.36
C GLY A 388 -22.46 -10.02 -9.82
N TRP A 389 -22.48 -8.95 -8.99
CA TRP A 389 -21.89 -7.68 -9.33
C TRP A 389 -20.36 -7.73 -9.39
N LEU A 390 -19.79 -7.06 -10.38
CA LEU A 390 -18.36 -6.93 -10.58
C LEU A 390 -18.01 -5.48 -10.90
N SER A 391 -17.00 -4.94 -10.24
CA SER A 391 -16.44 -3.64 -10.62
C SER A 391 -15.79 -3.72 -11.99
N THR A 392 -16.18 -2.83 -12.88
CA THR A 392 -15.50 -2.62 -14.17
C THR A 392 -14.37 -1.59 -14.06
N ASP A 393 -14.32 -0.84 -12.95
CA ASP A 393 -13.30 0.16 -12.71
C ASP A 393 -12.06 -0.47 -12.07
N THR A 394 -10.90 0.10 -12.37
CA THR A 394 -9.64 -0.21 -11.69
C THR A 394 -9.14 1.05 -10.99
N LEU A 395 -9.04 1.01 -9.66
CA LEU A 395 -8.57 2.13 -8.85
C LEU A 395 -7.04 2.10 -8.72
N GLY A 396 -6.41 3.24 -9.01
CA GLY A 396 -4.95 3.36 -8.98
C GLY A 396 -4.33 3.14 -7.60
N LEU A 397 -5.02 3.55 -6.52
CA LEU A 397 -4.55 3.31 -5.15
C LEU A 397 -4.52 1.82 -4.81
N ASP A 398 -5.53 1.07 -5.21
CA ASP A 398 -5.69 -0.34 -4.84
C ASP A 398 -4.71 -1.26 -5.57
N VAL A 399 -4.54 -1.05 -6.88
CA VAL A 399 -3.49 -1.76 -7.63
C VAL A 399 -2.10 -1.32 -7.20
N GLY A 400 -1.93 -0.04 -6.83
CA GLY A 400 -0.68 0.50 -6.34
C GLY A 400 -0.26 -0.12 -5.01
N MET A 401 -1.17 -0.18 -4.05
CA MET A 401 -0.90 -0.80 -2.76
C MET A 401 -0.59 -2.28 -2.91
N THR A 402 -1.33 -2.99 -3.76
CA THR A 402 -1.05 -4.40 -4.08
C THR A 402 0.34 -4.58 -4.68
N LEU A 403 0.74 -3.74 -5.65
CA LEU A 403 2.06 -3.79 -6.27
C LEU A 403 3.19 -3.57 -5.27
N LEU A 404 3.11 -2.50 -4.46
CA LEU A 404 4.15 -2.16 -3.50
C LEU A 404 4.27 -3.24 -2.42
N SER A 405 3.14 -3.78 -1.96
CA SER A 405 3.11 -4.85 -0.98
C SER A 405 3.73 -6.14 -1.51
N ALA A 406 3.40 -6.55 -2.73
CA ALA A 406 3.99 -7.71 -3.39
C ALA A 406 5.50 -7.53 -3.61
N GLU A 407 5.95 -6.32 -4.03
CA GLU A 407 7.37 -6.04 -4.23
C GLU A 407 8.14 -6.08 -2.91
N ASN A 408 7.60 -5.48 -1.84
CA ASN A 408 8.23 -5.52 -0.53
C ASN A 408 8.31 -6.95 0.04
N LEU A 409 7.26 -7.77 -0.15
CA LEU A 409 7.31 -9.18 0.23
C LEU A 409 8.42 -9.94 -0.50
N ARG A 410 8.56 -9.73 -1.82
CA ARG A 410 9.48 -10.47 -2.68
C ARG A 410 10.94 -10.03 -2.54
N SER A 411 11.19 -8.75 -2.31
CA SER A 411 12.55 -8.19 -2.38
C SER A 411 12.87 -7.15 -1.30
N GLY A 412 11.86 -6.52 -0.70
CA GLY A 412 12.05 -5.37 0.18
C GLY A 412 12.56 -4.11 -0.52
N SER A 413 12.45 -4.05 -1.84
CA SER A 413 13.07 -3.01 -2.65
C SER A 413 12.52 -1.61 -2.36
N VAL A 414 11.20 -1.45 -2.19
CA VAL A 414 10.61 -0.13 -1.90
C VAL A 414 11.12 0.37 -0.55
N TRP A 415 11.14 -0.48 0.49
CA TRP A 415 11.73 -0.14 1.78
C TRP A 415 13.20 0.25 1.65
N LYS A 416 13.99 -0.54 0.92
CA LYS A 416 15.42 -0.27 0.71
C LYS A 416 15.64 1.10 0.09
N TRP A 417 14.91 1.43 -0.98
CA TRP A 417 15.08 2.70 -1.68
C TRP A 417 14.59 3.88 -0.84
N PHE A 418 13.40 3.78 -0.27
CA PHE A 418 12.85 4.88 0.53
C PHE A 418 13.68 5.14 1.80
N MET A 419 14.00 4.08 2.56
CA MET A 419 14.75 4.20 3.81
C MET A 419 16.24 4.53 3.61
N ALA A 420 16.76 4.53 2.38
CA ALA A 420 18.11 5.05 2.09
C ALA A 420 18.19 6.58 2.17
N ASN A 421 17.05 7.26 2.21
CA ASN A 421 17.01 8.70 2.45
C ASN A 421 17.29 9.02 3.93
N PRO A 422 18.03 10.10 4.25
CA PRO A 422 18.32 10.45 5.65
C PRO A 422 17.10 10.94 6.44
N GLU A 423 16.15 11.59 5.78
CA GLU A 423 15.01 12.22 6.43
C GLU A 423 14.04 11.21 7.09
N PRO A 424 13.64 10.09 6.46
CA PRO A 424 12.85 9.06 7.13
C PRO A 424 13.55 8.45 8.35
N GLN A 425 14.85 8.21 8.26
CA GLN A 425 15.65 7.67 9.38
C GLN A 425 15.71 8.66 10.54
N LYS A 426 16.02 9.94 10.23
CA LYS A 426 16.02 11.04 11.20
C LYS A 426 14.64 11.16 11.87
N ALA A 427 13.56 11.10 11.09
CA ALA A 427 12.20 11.20 11.60
C ALA A 427 11.86 10.09 12.59
N MET A 428 12.17 8.84 12.24
CA MET A 428 11.93 7.70 13.14
C MET A 428 12.71 7.84 14.43
N HIS A 429 13.99 8.24 14.36
CA HIS A 429 14.81 8.46 15.55
C HIS A 429 14.25 9.59 16.44
N LEU A 430 13.88 10.73 15.85
CA LEU A 430 13.29 11.87 16.59
C LEU A 430 11.94 11.51 17.22
N ALA A 431 11.13 10.69 16.54
CA ALA A 431 9.88 10.15 17.06
C ALA A 431 10.09 9.03 18.10
N GLY A 432 11.34 8.62 18.35
CA GLY A 432 11.66 7.56 19.30
C GLY A 432 11.25 6.17 18.81
N ILE A 433 11.30 5.93 17.50
CA ILE A 433 11.02 4.63 16.88
C ILE A 433 12.36 3.98 16.54
N ASP A 434 12.87 3.18 17.46
CA ASP A 434 14.20 2.60 17.40
C ASP A 434 14.17 1.12 17.02
N LYS A 435 15.29 0.60 16.51
CA LYS A 435 15.49 -0.84 16.31
C LYS A 435 15.53 -1.55 17.66
N VAL A 436 14.90 -2.72 17.74
CA VAL A 436 14.84 -3.58 18.94
C VAL A 436 15.90 -4.67 18.81
#